data_9aceafdddedc36bd4f64bcfaf0544f24
#
_entry.id   9aceafdddedc36bd4f64bcfaf0544f24
#
_cell.length_a   1.000
_cell.length_b   1.000
_cell.length_c   1.000
_cell.angle_alpha   90.00
_cell.angle_beta   90.00
_cell.angle_gamma   90.00
#
_symmetry.space_group_name_H-M   'P 1'
#
loop_
_entity.id
_entity.type
_entity.pdbx_description
1 polymer ?
#
loop_
_entity_poly.entity_id
_entity_poly.type
_entity_poly.pdbx_seq_one_letter_code
_entity_poly.pdbx_strand_id
1 'polypeptide(L)'
;MDRKVCNYPPNSTTRISFVRHARVHNPSNIFYGRLPGFSISNIGHLEAARTAQALKNLIIEEVISGPLLRCRQTAAKILKYHQHIKLKQSSLITEVLTPFQGEAADVVDFRNGDVYTGIDSAYEQPKDILFRTQRFLYRTRLKYFKKHTVAVTHGDIILFMLLWASNVPTTPQNKIKFATLNILGEYPATSSITTFCYSTNKKDERPSVTYFNPSETKLDTP
;
A
#
# COMPACT_ATOMS: atom_id res chain seq x y z
N MET A 1 12.51 -0.01 16.54
CA MET A 1 12.70 -0.20 15.08
C MET A 1 12.92 1.17 14.46
N ASP A 2 14.04 1.35 13.75
CA ASP A 2 14.41 2.64 13.17
C ASP A 2 13.37 3.09 12.14
N ARG A 3 12.78 4.25 12.40
CA ARG A 3 11.68 4.89 11.63
C ARG A 3 12.16 5.57 10.34
N LYS A 4 13.26 5.13 9.74
CA LYS A 4 13.80 5.75 8.53
C LYS A 4 13.43 4.94 7.30
N VAL A 5 12.96 5.63 6.24
CA VAL A 5 12.93 5.08 4.88
C VAL A 5 14.29 4.43 4.63
N CYS A 6 14.29 3.16 4.20
CA CYS A 6 15.49 2.33 4.08
C CYS A 6 16.70 3.09 3.52
N ASN A 7 17.71 3.32 4.36
CA ASN A 7 19.02 3.86 3.95
C ASN A 7 19.93 2.72 3.45
N TYR A 8 19.48 1.96 2.44
CA TYR A 8 20.38 1.06 1.73
C TYR A 8 21.14 1.82 0.65
N PRO A 9 22.42 1.48 0.41
CA PRO A 9 23.18 2.07 -0.69
C PRO A 9 22.39 1.96 -2.01
N PRO A 10 22.39 2.99 -2.85
CA PRO A 10 21.79 2.91 -4.19
C PRO A 10 22.35 1.67 -4.92
N ASN A 11 21.48 0.96 -5.64
CA ASN A 11 21.83 -0.20 -6.46
C ASN A 11 22.32 -1.48 -5.73
N SER A 12 22.20 -1.57 -4.40
CA SER A 12 22.53 -2.81 -3.68
C SER A 12 21.35 -3.77 -3.57
N THR A 13 20.13 -3.25 -3.48
CA THR A 13 18.90 -4.01 -3.30
C THR A 13 17.78 -3.52 -4.22
N THR A 14 16.86 -4.41 -4.56
CA THR A 14 15.60 -4.01 -5.23
C THR A 14 14.61 -3.56 -4.18
N ARG A 15 14.11 -2.33 -4.29
CA ARG A 15 13.17 -1.74 -3.35
C ARG A 15 11.82 -1.50 -4.01
N ILE A 16 10.76 -1.95 -3.38
CA ILE A 16 9.39 -1.66 -3.81
C ILE A 16 8.65 -1.06 -2.63
N SER A 17 8.43 0.25 -2.68
CA SER A 17 7.68 0.98 -1.66
C SER A 17 6.20 0.99 -2.01
N PHE A 18 5.39 0.31 -1.22
CA PHE A 18 3.94 0.46 -1.27
C PHE A 18 3.53 1.67 -0.46
N VAL A 19 2.78 2.57 -1.09
CA VAL A 19 2.14 3.72 -0.46
C VAL A 19 0.65 3.43 -0.39
N ARG A 20 0.06 3.41 0.81
CA ARG A 20 -1.40 3.39 0.91
C ARG A 20 -1.94 4.72 0.37
N HIS A 21 -3.01 4.68 -0.46
CA HIS A 21 -3.64 5.92 -0.91
C HIS A 21 -3.99 6.84 0.27
N ALA A 22 -4.00 8.13 0.05
CA ALA A 22 -4.34 9.14 1.04
C ALA A 22 -5.83 9.09 1.42
N ARG A 23 -6.18 9.75 2.54
CA ARG A 23 -7.56 9.80 3.07
C ARG A 23 -8.54 10.26 2.00
N VAL A 24 -9.63 9.53 1.89
CA VAL A 24 -10.68 9.72 0.88
C VAL A 24 -11.75 10.69 1.37
N HIS A 25 -12.33 11.46 0.46
CA HIS A 25 -13.56 12.21 0.68
C HIS A 25 -14.75 11.24 0.61
N ASN A 26 -15.34 10.95 1.75
CA ASN A 26 -16.44 9.97 1.91
C ASN A 26 -17.51 10.51 2.88
N PRO A 27 -18.26 11.56 2.47
CA PRO A 27 -19.24 12.19 3.34
C PRO A 27 -20.42 11.29 3.70
N SER A 28 -20.75 10.34 2.83
CA SER A 28 -21.82 9.37 3.07
C SER A 28 -21.41 8.21 3.97
N ASN A 29 -20.17 8.17 4.43
CA ASN A 29 -19.61 7.12 5.29
C ASN A 29 -19.94 5.70 4.83
N ILE A 30 -19.70 5.40 3.53
CA ILE A 30 -19.92 4.06 2.96
C ILE A 30 -18.59 3.31 2.80
N PHE A 31 -18.67 1.99 2.74
CA PHE A 31 -17.55 1.15 2.34
C PHE A 31 -17.37 1.24 0.82
N TYR A 32 -16.51 2.13 0.36
CA TYR A 32 -16.38 2.48 -1.05
C TYR A 32 -15.65 1.43 -1.91
N GLY A 33 -14.93 0.46 -1.34
CA GLY A 33 -14.30 -0.65 -2.08
C GLY A 33 -13.68 -0.23 -3.42
N ARG A 34 -14.16 -0.81 -4.51
CA ARG A 34 -13.78 -0.47 -5.90
C ARG A 34 -14.69 0.56 -6.58
N LEU A 35 -15.67 1.12 -5.88
CA LEU A 35 -16.56 2.13 -6.45
C LEU A 35 -15.75 3.29 -7.06
N PRO A 36 -16.15 3.80 -8.24
CA PRO A 36 -15.52 4.93 -8.89
C PRO A 36 -15.80 6.24 -8.17
N GLY A 37 -15.10 7.32 -8.54
CA GLY A 37 -15.40 8.69 -8.09
C GLY A 37 -14.83 9.09 -6.73
N PHE A 38 -14.42 8.16 -5.90
CA PHE A 38 -13.87 8.46 -4.56
C PHE A 38 -12.49 9.10 -4.66
N SER A 39 -12.48 10.44 -4.60
CA SER A 39 -11.26 11.26 -4.59
C SER A 39 -10.64 11.35 -3.19
N ILE A 40 -9.38 11.78 -3.11
CA ILE A 40 -8.76 12.12 -1.82
C ILE A 40 -9.37 13.41 -1.27
N SER A 41 -9.54 13.48 0.06
CA SER A 41 -10.04 14.66 0.78
C SER A 41 -9.00 15.77 0.89
N ASN A 42 -9.39 16.96 1.39
CA ASN A 42 -8.43 18.03 1.68
C ASN A 42 -7.32 17.57 2.64
N ILE A 43 -7.67 16.82 3.68
CA ILE A 43 -6.68 16.19 4.58
C ILE A 43 -5.82 15.19 3.80
N GLY A 44 -6.43 14.37 2.94
CA GLY A 44 -5.70 13.44 2.09
C GLY A 44 -4.72 14.11 1.13
N HIS A 45 -5.02 15.31 0.64
CA HIS A 45 -4.07 16.11 -0.14
C HIS A 45 -2.84 16.52 0.67
N LEU A 46 -2.98 16.83 1.96
CA LEU A 46 -1.88 17.14 2.86
C LEU A 46 -1.06 15.88 3.20
N GLU A 47 -1.74 14.77 3.51
CA GLU A 47 -1.09 13.47 3.75
C GLU A 47 -0.23 13.05 2.55
N ALA A 48 -0.80 13.08 1.33
CA ALA A 48 -0.08 12.73 0.10
C ALA A 48 1.10 13.68 -0.19
N ALA A 49 0.99 14.97 0.17
CA ALA A 49 2.08 15.93 0.03
C ALA A 49 3.24 15.61 0.98
N ARG A 50 2.97 15.22 2.23
CA ARG A 50 3.99 14.78 3.20
C ARG A 50 4.72 13.52 2.70
N THR A 51 3.98 12.56 2.15
CA THR A 51 4.57 11.36 1.56
C THR A 51 5.44 11.70 0.35
N ALA A 52 4.98 12.58 -0.52
CA ALA A 52 5.76 13.06 -1.66
C ALA A 52 7.04 13.77 -1.20
N GLN A 53 6.98 14.59 -0.15
CA GLN A 53 8.13 15.26 0.45
C GLN A 53 9.13 14.25 1.04
N ALA A 54 8.65 13.19 1.69
CA ALA A 54 9.51 12.13 2.23
C ALA A 54 10.26 11.36 1.13
N LEU A 55 9.68 11.24 -0.06
CA LEU A 55 10.23 10.53 -1.20
C LEU A 55 11.07 11.41 -2.13
N LYS A 56 11.04 12.76 -2.00
CA LYS A 56 11.56 13.71 -2.99
C LYS A 56 13.01 13.52 -3.39
N ASN A 57 13.86 13.15 -2.43
CA ASN A 57 15.31 13.03 -2.64
C ASN A 57 15.75 11.60 -2.96
N LEU A 58 14.81 10.65 -3.06
CA LEU A 58 15.14 9.27 -3.39
C LEU A 58 15.26 9.11 -4.92
N ILE A 59 16.22 8.29 -5.34
CA ILE A 59 16.32 7.88 -6.76
C ILE A 59 15.24 6.84 -7.00
N ILE A 60 14.14 7.26 -7.64
CA ILE A 60 13.00 6.43 -8.01
C ILE A 60 13.05 6.17 -9.51
N GLU A 61 12.97 4.92 -9.90
CA GLU A 61 12.98 4.49 -11.31
C GLU A 61 11.58 4.50 -11.92
N GLU A 62 10.55 4.18 -11.12
CA GLU A 62 9.19 4.07 -11.62
C GLU A 62 8.17 4.38 -10.54
N VAL A 63 7.05 5.00 -10.92
CA VAL A 63 5.86 5.19 -10.08
C VAL A 63 4.68 4.47 -10.74
N ILE A 64 4.07 3.54 -9.99
CA ILE A 64 2.93 2.74 -10.44
C ILE A 64 1.76 3.00 -9.49
N SER A 65 0.53 3.07 -9.99
CA SER A 65 -0.66 3.14 -9.12
C SER A 65 -1.64 2.02 -9.41
N GLY A 66 -2.45 1.65 -8.41
CA GLY A 66 -3.73 1.03 -8.66
C GLY A 66 -4.60 1.94 -9.57
N PRO A 67 -5.62 1.38 -10.26
CA PRO A 67 -6.40 2.13 -11.26
C PRO A 67 -7.38 3.14 -10.62
N LEU A 68 -7.68 3.03 -9.32
CA LEU A 68 -8.69 3.85 -8.66
C LEU A 68 -8.22 5.30 -8.47
N LEU A 69 -9.18 6.25 -8.54
CA LEU A 69 -8.92 7.69 -8.55
C LEU A 69 -8.01 8.13 -7.39
N ARG A 70 -8.32 7.70 -6.16
CA ARG A 70 -7.54 8.01 -4.95
C ARG A 70 -6.07 7.59 -5.03
N CYS A 71 -5.78 6.43 -5.67
CA CYS A 71 -4.40 5.97 -5.88
C CYS A 71 -3.67 6.86 -6.90
N ARG A 72 -4.33 7.19 -8.02
CA ARG A 72 -3.77 8.06 -9.05
C ARG A 72 -3.50 9.47 -8.52
N GLN A 73 -4.41 10.02 -7.72
CA GLN A 73 -4.25 11.34 -7.11
C GLN A 73 -3.10 11.38 -6.09
N THR A 74 -2.96 10.32 -5.28
CA THR A 74 -1.82 10.18 -4.36
C THR A 74 -0.50 10.07 -5.14
N ALA A 75 -0.45 9.24 -6.18
CA ALA A 75 0.73 9.09 -7.04
C ALA A 75 1.10 10.40 -7.76
N ALA A 76 0.10 11.19 -8.19
CA ALA A 76 0.34 12.49 -8.82
C ALA A 76 1.07 13.48 -7.90
N LYS A 77 0.86 13.41 -6.56
CA LYS A 77 1.63 14.23 -5.61
C LYS A 77 3.10 13.81 -5.57
N ILE A 78 3.38 12.50 -5.61
CA ILE A 78 4.75 11.96 -5.63
C ILE A 78 5.48 12.41 -6.91
N LEU A 79 4.80 12.30 -8.05
CA LEU A 79 5.34 12.69 -9.36
C LEU A 79 5.69 14.18 -9.50
N LYS A 80 5.17 15.06 -8.64
CA LYS A 80 5.59 16.48 -8.63
C LYS A 80 7.09 16.65 -8.40
N TYR A 81 7.72 15.73 -7.66
CA TYR A 81 9.17 15.74 -7.40
C TYR A 81 9.96 14.81 -8.34
N HIS A 82 9.27 14.03 -9.19
CA HIS A 82 9.86 13.05 -10.11
C HIS A 82 9.28 13.24 -11.51
N GLN A 83 9.33 14.46 -12.04
CA GLN A 83 8.67 14.87 -13.30
C GLN A 83 9.13 14.12 -14.55
N HIS A 84 10.32 13.51 -14.49
CA HIS A 84 10.84 12.66 -15.57
C HIS A 84 10.13 11.30 -15.66
N ILE A 85 9.34 10.91 -14.64
CA ILE A 85 8.64 9.63 -14.59
C ILE A 85 7.19 9.82 -15.05
N LYS A 86 6.72 8.96 -15.94
CA LYS A 86 5.31 8.86 -16.32
C LYS A 86 4.59 7.84 -15.45
N LEU A 87 3.41 8.20 -14.93
CA LEU A 87 2.59 7.30 -14.13
C LEU A 87 2.20 6.05 -14.93
N LYS A 88 2.50 4.88 -14.39
CA LYS A 88 1.97 3.59 -14.87
C LYS A 88 0.85 3.11 -13.96
N GLN A 89 0.00 2.23 -14.48
CA GLN A 89 -1.09 1.63 -13.71
C GLN A 89 -0.98 0.11 -13.73
N SER A 90 -1.46 -0.52 -12.65
CA SER A 90 -1.54 -1.97 -12.54
C SER A 90 -2.82 -2.40 -11.81
N SER A 91 -3.63 -3.24 -12.43
CA SER A 91 -4.79 -3.87 -11.80
C SER A 91 -4.41 -4.89 -10.74
N LEU A 92 -3.17 -5.39 -10.75
CA LEU A 92 -2.68 -6.37 -9.76
C LEU A 92 -2.63 -5.81 -8.34
N ILE A 93 -2.61 -4.49 -8.19
CA ILE A 93 -2.57 -3.78 -6.90
C ILE A 93 -3.84 -2.94 -6.67
N THR A 94 -4.96 -3.30 -7.30
CA THR A 94 -6.26 -2.67 -7.03
C THR A 94 -6.83 -3.12 -5.70
N GLU A 95 -7.86 -2.41 -5.21
CA GLU A 95 -8.59 -2.74 -3.97
C GLU A 95 -9.19 -4.14 -4.01
N VAL A 96 -9.58 -4.66 -2.87
CA VAL A 96 -10.29 -5.92 -2.71
C VAL A 96 -11.64 -5.88 -3.44
N LEU A 97 -12.00 -6.97 -4.13
CA LEU A 97 -13.35 -7.18 -4.62
C LEU A 97 -14.18 -7.86 -3.52
N THR A 98 -15.18 -7.15 -3.00
CA THR A 98 -16.02 -7.62 -1.90
C THR A 98 -17.49 -7.22 -2.11
N PRO A 99 -18.46 -7.97 -1.57
CA PRO A 99 -19.88 -7.63 -1.67
C PRO A 99 -20.26 -6.39 -0.87
N PHE A 100 -19.44 -5.96 0.09
CA PHE A 100 -19.76 -4.86 1.01
C PHE A 100 -19.60 -3.46 0.41
N GLN A 101 -19.14 -3.33 -0.83
CA GLN A 101 -18.97 -2.02 -1.44
C GLN A 101 -20.33 -1.33 -1.71
N GLY A 102 -20.45 -0.12 -1.17
CA GLY A 102 -21.69 0.65 -1.20
C GLY A 102 -22.51 0.54 0.10
N GLU A 103 -22.23 -0.46 0.94
CA GLU A 103 -22.84 -0.58 2.27
C GLU A 103 -22.35 0.55 3.20
N ALA A 104 -23.13 0.84 4.25
CA ALA A 104 -22.68 1.74 5.31
C ALA A 104 -21.38 1.22 5.95
N ALA A 105 -20.44 2.09 6.30
CA ALA A 105 -19.13 1.68 6.79
C ALA A 105 -19.22 0.91 8.12
N ASP A 106 -20.21 1.20 8.96
CA ASP A 106 -20.47 0.52 10.23
C ASP A 106 -20.74 -0.98 10.07
N VAL A 107 -21.30 -1.43 8.94
CA VAL A 107 -21.47 -2.86 8.62
C VAL A 107 -20.13 -3.57 8.62
N VAL A 108 -19.09 -2.94 8.05
CA VAL A 108 -17.73 -3.49 8.00
C VAL A 108 -17.02 -3.30 9.35
N ASP A 109 -17.25 -2.17 10.02
CA ASP A 109 -16.68 -1.89 11.34
C ASP A 109 -17.19 -2.89 12.39
N PHE A 110 -18.49 -3.22 12.37
CA PHE A 110 -19.08 -4.26 13.23
C PHE A 110 -18.43 -5.63 13.01
N ARG A 111 -17.92 -5.91 11.82
CA ARG A 111 -17.16 -7.11 11.48
C ARG A 111 -15.66 -6.98 11.79
N ASN A 112 -15.22 -5.97 12.50
CA ASN A 112 -13.81 -5.63 12.74
C ASN A 112 -12.99 -5.55 11.44
N GLY A 113 -13.59 -5.02 10.39
CA GLY A 113 -12.96 -4.91 9.06
C GLY A 113 -12.88 -6.23 8.27
N ASP A 114 -13.50 -7.31 8.74
CA ASP A 114 -13.53 -8.59 8.01
C ASP A 114 -14.52 -8.52 6.83
N VAL A 115 -13.98 -8.44 5.65
CA VAL A 115 -14.73 -8.43 4.38
C VAL A 115 -14.59 -9.76 3.61
N TYR A 116 -14.12 -10.81 4.28
CA TYR A 116 -13.73 -12.10 3.67
C TYR A 116 -14.53 -13.29 4.17
N THR A 117 -14.87 -13.31 5.46
CA THR A 117 -15.55 -14.47 6.06
C THR A 117 -17.03 -14.50 5.67
N GLY A 118 -17.49 -15.65 5.19
CA GLY A 118 -18.89 -15.88 4.85
C GLY A 118 -19.37 -15.21 3.56
N ILE A 119 -18.46 -14.78 2.68
CA ILE A 119 -18.82 -14.22 1.36
C ILE A 119 -18.77 -15.30 0.26
N ASP A 120 -19.48 -15.03 -0.84
CA ASP A 120 -19.49 -15.89 -2.03
C ASP A 120 -18.10 -15.99 -2.68
N SER A 121 -17.84 -17.11 -3.34
CA SER A 121 -16.60 -17.41 -4.05
C SER A 121 -16.32 -16.51 -5.27
N ALA A 122 -17.32 -15.74 -5.73
CA ALA A 122 -17.14 -14.71 -6.75
C ALA A 122 -16.32 -13.51 -6.27
N TYR A 123 -16.15 -13.35 -4.95
CA TYR A 123 -15.39 -12.28 -4.33
C TYR A 123 -13.99 -12.73 -3.90
N GLU A 124 -13.06 -11.77 -3.84
CA GLU A 124 -11.66 -12.10 -3.53
C GLU A 124 -11.47 -12.54 -2.07
N GLN A 125 -10.72 -13.61 -1.91
CA GLN A 125 -10.20 -14.09 -0.63
C GLN A 125 -8.75 -13.60 -0.40
N PRO A 126 -8.22 -13.63 0.83
CA PRO A 126 -6.84 -13.23 1.12
C PRO A 126 -5.80 -13.91 0.22
N LYS A 127 -6.02 -15.20 -0.14
CA LYS A 127 -5.14 -15.95 -1.05
C LYS A 127 -5.08 -15.34 -2.47
N ASP A 128 -6.20 -14.81 -2.97
CA ASP A 128 -6.29 -14.24 -4.32
C ASP A 128 -5.56 -12.90 -4.37
N ILE A 129 -5.72 -12.10 -3.30
CA ILE A 129 -5.00 -10.84 -3.11
C ILE A 129 -3.51 -11.10 -3.02
N LEU A 130 -3.09 -12.06 -2.18
CA LEU A 130 -1.69 -12.44 -2.03
C LEU A 130 -1.10 -12.87 -3.38
N PHE A 131 -1.78 -13.76 -4.11
CA PHE A 131 -1.33 -14.27 -5.39
C PHE A 131 -1.08 -13.14 -6.41
N ARG A 132 -2.08 -12.23 -6.62
CA ARG A 132 -1.92 -11.14 -7.58
C ARG A 132 -0.86 -10.12 -7.17
N THR A 133 -0.74 -9.85 -5.87
CA THR A 133 0.26 -8.90 -5.36
C THR A 133 1.67 -9.47 -5.43
N GLN A 134 1.87 -10.74 -5.11
CA GLN A 134 3.15 -11.43 -5.33
C GLN A 134 3.56 -11.43 -6.81
N ARG A 135 2.61 -11.65 -7.72
CA ARG A 135 2.84 -11.55 -9.16
C ARG A 135 3.27 -10.14 -9.58
N PHE A 136 2.67 -9.09 -8.98
CA PHE A 136 3.09 -7.71 -9.18
C PHE A 136 4.53 -7.49 -8.70
N LEU A 137 4.84 -7.87 -7.47
CA LEU A 137 6.18 -7.72 -6.88
C LEU A 137 7.24 -8.45 -7.70
N TYR A 138 6.98 -9.69 -8.07
CA TYR A 138 7.94 -10.48 -8.85
C TYR A 138 8.23 -9.87 -10.23
N ARG A 139 7.20 -9.45 -10.97
CA ARG A 139 7.36 -8.77 -12.26
C ARG A 139 8.11 -7.44 -12.13
N THR A 140 7.81 -6.68 -11.09
CA THR A 140 8.46 -5.41 -10.81
C THR A 140 9.95 -5.61 -10.47
N ARG A 141 10.27 -6.62 -9.64
CA ARG A 141 11.66 -6.99 -9.30
C ARG A 141 12.48 -7.36 -10.54
N LEU A 142 11.93 -8.21 -11.41
CA LEU A 142 12.62 -8.61 -12.65
C LEU A 142 12.91 -7.40 -13.53
N LYS A 143 11.93 -6.50 -13.68
CA LYS A 143 12.06 -5.34 -14.55
C LYS A 143 12.98 -4.26 -14.00
N TYR A 144 12.94 -4.05 -12.68
CA TYR A 144 13.65 -2.96 -11.98
C TYR A 144 14.63 -3.49 -10.94
N PHE A 145 15.41 -4.52 -11.33
CA PHE A 145 16.38 -5.13 -10.45
C PHE A 145 17.39 -4.11 -9.93
N LYS A 146 17.65 -4.16 -8.61
CA LYS A 146 18.52 -3.22 -7.88
C LYS A 146 18.11 -1.74 -7.99
N LYS A 147 16.84 -1.47 -8.33
CA LYS A 147 16.28 -0.14 -8.43
C LYS A 147 15.14 0.05 -7.41
N HIS A 148 14.67 1.29 -7.26
CA HIS A 148 13.57 1.64 -6.39
C HIS A 148 12.32 1.97 -7.20
N THR A 149 11.23 1.26 -6.93
CA THR A 149 9.91 1.49 -7.51
C THR A 149 8.94 1.91 -6.40
N VAL A 150 8.10 2.90 -6.66
CA VAL A 150 7.01 3.30 -5.76
C VAL A 150 5.68 2.83 -6.36
N ALA A 151 4.85 2.19 -5.55
CA ALA A 151 3.55 1.67 -5.97
C ALA A 151 2.44 2.15 -5.02
N VAL A 152 1.48 2.95 -5.52
CA VAL A 152 0.36 3.44 -4.70
C VAL A 152 -0.79 2.45 -4.77
N THR A 153 -1.23 1.97 -3.61
CA THR A 153 -2.20 0.88 -3.47
C THR A 153 -3.12 1.08 -2.23
N HIS A 154 -3.65 0.01 -1.68
CA HIS A 154 -4.68 -0.05 -0.64
C HIS A 154 -4.20 -0.76 0.61
N GLY A 155 -4.91 -0.56 1.72
CA GLY A 155 -4.51 -1.06 3.02
C GLY A 155 -4.39 -2.59 3.10
N ASP A 156 -5.42 -3.32 2.67
CA ASP A 156 -5.42 -4.79 2.72
C ASP A 156 -4.35 -5.42 1.82
N ILE A 157 -4.06 -4.78 0.67
CA ILE A 157 -2.98 -5.22 -0.22
C ILE A 157 -1.63 -5.19 0.50
N ILE A 158 -1.37 -4.10 1.23
CA ILE A 158 -0.15 -3.93 2.01
C ILE A 158 -0.13 -4.90 3.19
N LEU A 159 -1.23 -4.99 3.93
CA LEU A 159 -1.35 -5.83 5.11
C LEU A 159 -1.09 -7.31 4.80
N PHE A 160 -1.71 -7.88 3.78
CA PHE A 160 -1.49 -9.28 3.43
C PHE A 160 -0.05 -9.53 2.95
N MET A 161 0.57 -8.55 2.31
CA MET A 161 1.99 -8.65 1.98
C MET A 161 2.89 -8.58 3.21
N LEU A 162 2.52 -7.80 4.23
CA LEU A 162 3.22 -7.75 5.52
C LEU A 162 3.12 -9.08 6.26
N LEU A 163 1.91 -9.67 6.35
CA LEU A 163 1.72 -10.99 6.95
C LEU A 163 2.60 -12.03 6.26
N TRP A 164 2.56 -12.08 4.92
CA TRP A 164 3.39 -13.00 4.15
C TRP A 164 4.89 -12.76 4.37
N ALA A 165 5.37 -11.53 4.31
CA ALA A 165 6.79 -11.20 4.50
C ALA A 165 7.28 -11.60 5.90
N SER A 166 6.41 -11.51 6.91
CA SER A 166 6.67 -11.87 8.30
C SER A 166 6.44 -13.35 8.61
N ASN A 167 6.20 -14.19 7.59
CA ASN A 167 5.92 -15.63 7.75
C ASN A 167 4.67 -15.94 8.59
N VAL A 168 3.68 -15.04 8.58
CA VAL A 168 2.39 -15.20 9.25
C VAL A 168 1.33 -15.61 8.23
N PRO A 169 0.44 -16.58 8.52
CA PRO A 169 -0.63 -16.98 7.61
C PRO A 169 -1.51 -15.79 7.19
N THR A 170 -1.77 -15.67 5.89
CA THR A 170 -2.62 -14.61 5.31
C THR A 170 -4.08 -15.00 5.41
N THR A 171 -4.67 -14.77 6.57
CA THR A 171 -6.07 -15.12 6.89
C THR A 171 -6.86 -13.91 7.37
N PRO A 172 -8.21 -13.92 7.28
CA PRO A 172 -9.05 -12.87 7.86
C PRO A 172 -8.79 -12.66 9.36
N GLN A 173 -8.59 -13.75 10.11
CA GLN A 173 -8.32 -13.73 11.55
C GLN A 173 -7.01 -12.99 11.87
N ASN A 174 -5.95 -13.23 11.09
CA ASN A 174 -4.68 -12.53 11.28
C ASN A 174 -4.75 -11.06 10.82
N LYS A 175 -5.63 -10.72 9.87
CA LYS A 175 -5.94 -9.34 9.56
C LYS A 175 -6.58 -8.63 10.77
N ILE A 176 -7.62 -9.21 11.37
CA ILE A 176 -8.30 -8.65 12.55
C ILE A 176 -7.32 -8.47 13.71
N LYS A 177 -6.45 -9.45 13.95
CA LYS A 177 -5.46 -9.45 15.03
C LYS A 177 -4.16 -8.74 14.68
N PHE A 178 -4.07 -8.06 13.55
CA PHE A 178 -2.81 -7.53 13.01
C PHE A 178 -2.02 -6.69 14.03
N ALA A 179 -2.71 -5.83 14.79
CA ALA A 179 -2.08 -4.99 15.82
C ALA A 179 -1.36 -5.81 16.92
N THR A 180 -1.80 -7.04 17.19
CA THR A 180 -1.22 -7.93 18.23
C THR A 180 -0.07 -8.80 17.72
N LEU A 181 0.19 -8.82 16.40
CA LEU A 181 1.19 -9.70 15.78
C LEU A 181 2.63 -9.13 15.83
N ASN A 182 2.84 -7.98 16.45
CA ASN A 182 4.15 -7.30 16.56
C ASN A 182 4.87 -7.07 15.21
N ILE A 183 4.11 -6.93 14.12
CA ILE A 183 4.66 -6.65 12.78
C ILE A 183 4.87 -5.15 12.61
N LEU A 184 3.81 -4.35 12.76
CA LEU A 184 3.85 -2.88 12.71
C LEU A 184 3.17 -2.20 13.90
N GLY A 185 2.46 -2.94 14.73
CA GLY A 185 1.64 -2.42 15.83
C GLY A 185 0.24 -1.97 15.42
N GLU A 186 0.01 -1.60 14.17
CA GLU A 186 -1.30 -1.15 13.67
C GLU A 186 -1.49 -1.39 12.17
N TYR A 187 -2.73 -1.23 11.69
CA TYR A 187 -3.05 -1.30 10.27
C TYR A 187 -2.34 -0.17 9.50
N PRO A 188 -1.79 -0.41 8.28
CA PRO A 188 -1.07 0.61 7.53
C PRO A 188 -1.88 1.90 7.39
N ALA A 189 -1.36 3.01 7.91
CA ALA A 189 -2.04 4.32 7.88
C ALA A 189 -2.19 4.86 6.45
N THR A 190 -3.16 5.75 6.21
CA THR A 190 -3.28 6.45 4.91
C THR A 190 -1.99 7.23 4.61
N SER A 191 -1.56 7.20 3.37
CA SER A 191 -0.29 7.79 2.89
C SER A 191 0.99 7.28 3.56
N SER A 192 0.94 6.18 4.35
CA SER A 192 2.13 5.53 4.88
C SER A 192 2.91 4.81 3.77
N ILE A 193 4.20 4.60 4.01
CA ILE A 193 5.15 3.96 3.11
C ILE A 193 5.61 2.64 3.73
N THR A 194 5.35 1.53 3.05
CA THR A 194 5.85 0.19 3.41
C THR A 194 6.81 -0.26 2.33
N THR A 195 8.09 -0.40 2.65
CA THR A 195 9.12 -0.76 1.66
C THR A 195 9.55 -2.21 1.83
N PHE A 196 9.41 -2.97 0.76
CA PHE A 196 9.86 -4.35 0.61
C PHE A 196 11.21 -4.36 -0.10
N CYS A 197 12.25 -4.84 0.59
CA CYS A 197 13.63 -4.86 0.11
C CYS A 197 14.05 -6.29 -0.20
N TYR A 198 14.57 -6.49 -1.41
CA TYR A 198 15.01 -7.78 -1.93
C TYR A 198 16.49 -7.74 -2.31
N SER A 199 17.25 -8.75 -1.92
CA SER A 199 18.66 -8.88 -2.24
C SER A 199 18.93 -9.61 -3.55
N THR A 200 17.98 -10.47 -3.97
CA THR A 200 18.08 -11.29 -5.18
C THR A 200 16.83 -11.18 -6.05
N ASN A 201 16.79 -11.92 -7.15
CA ASN A 201 15.58 -12.11 -8.00
C ASN A 201 14.93 -13.48 -7.81
N LYS A 202 15.30 -14.25 -6.79
CA LYS A 202 14.69 -15.56 -6.54
C LYS A 202 13.20 -15.38 -6.24
N LYS A 203 12.35 -16.17 -6.90
CA LYS A 203 10.89 -16.01 -6.83
C LYS A 203 10.35 -16.14 -5.39
N ASP A 204 10.92 -17.02 -4.61
CA ASP A 204 10.54 -17.40 -3.24
C ASP A 204 11.21 -16.53 -2.16
N GLU A 205 12.07 -15.58 -2.54
CA GLU A 205 12.71 -14.70 -1.58
C GLU A 205 11.67 -13.86 -0.82
N ARG A 206 11.72 -13.93 0.51
CA ARG A 206 10.97 -13.04 1.38
C ARG A 206 11.76 -11.76 1.61
N PRO A 207 11.10 -10.59 1.44
CA PRO A 207 11.76 -9.30 1.63
C PRO A 207 11.99 -8.99 3.11
N SER A 208 13.01 -8.21 3.40
CA SER A 208 12.98 -7.37 4.60
C SER A 208 12.01 -6.21 4.40
N VAL A 209 11.41 -5.75 5.49
CA VAL A 209 10.35 -4.72 5.42
C VAL A 209 10.67 -3.57 6.36
N THR A 210 10.43 -2.35 5.88
CA THR A 210 10.42 -1.15 6.71
C THR A 210 9.09 -0.42 6.54
N TYR A 211 8.67 0.28 7.59
CA TYR A 211 7.45 1.08 7.60
C TYR A 211 7.76 2.50 8.05
N PHE A 212 7.15 3.47 7.38
CA PHE A 212 7.25 4.88 7.72
C PHE A 212 5.92 5.58 7.49
N ASN A 213 5.43 6.29 8.52
CA ASN A 213 4.26 7.15 8.42
C ASN A 213 4.68 8.62 8.43
N PRO A 214 4.70 9.31 7.27
CA PRO A 214 5.10 10.72 7.21
C PRO A 214 4.18 11.67 7.99
N SER A 215 2.95 11.24 8.32
CA SER A 215 2.00 12.06 9.08
C SER A 215 2.28 12.09 10.59
N GLU A 216 3.06 11.14 11.11
CA GLU A 216 3.47 11.09 12.52
C GLU A 216 4.75 11.88 12.80
N THR A 217 5.54 12.19 11.78
CA THR A 217 6.72 13.04 11.96
C THR A 217 6.29 14.49 12.15
N LYS A 218 6.68 15.11 13.26
CA LYS A 218 6.68 16.58 13.35
C LYS A 218 7.52 17.07 12.18
N LEU A 219 6.92 17.83 11.28
CA LEU A 219 7.70 18.60 10.34
C LEU A 219 8.54 19.55 11.20
N ASP A 220 9.87 19.43 11.15
CA ASP A 220 10.73 20.49 11.58
C ASP A 220 10.30 21.71 10.76
N THR A 221 9.57 22.60 11.38
CA THR A 221 9.29 23.93 10.82
C THR A 221 10.64 24.63 10.68
N PRO A 222 10.94 25.19 9.52
CA PRO A 222 12.18 25.93 9.29
C PRO A 222 12.30 27.12 10.21
#